data_9e180c232241647827511c62b91fd53c
#
_entry.id   9e180c232241647827511c62b91fd53c
#
_cell.length_a   1.000
_cell.length_b   1.000
_cell.length_c   1.000
_cell.angle_alpha   90.00
_cell.angle_beta   90.00
_cell.angle_gamma   90.00
#
_symmetry.space_group_name_H-M   'P 1'
#
loop_
_entity.id
_entity.type
_entity.pdbx_description
1 polymer ?
#
loop_
_entity_poly.entity_id
_entity_poly.type
_entity_poly.pdbx_seq_one_letter_code
_entity_poly.pdbx_strand_id
1 'polypeptide(L)'
;TLMFSDAVQIPAGKVVDVDVYAGGPLELGEGAVLRAALGRDDIILGKNSTVLRWLHGDGNIYLRPGSAAYGRLSAGQSIRLEPGCAFQHMHAPQILTVDSEDTPTLATPDAHVCQAQKSLEEEDNGEHAGTGDVFTSSRPRVRVEGDFVLPPGETLNANVIATGELHIGRGARLLGSAKSYKDTVIDEDACVHGSIVCGGTVWLGPRTFAAGPVMAESDVLIARGARVGAPDAPTTISSSGANIAAGCQLHGTVWARVRGSVEV
;
A
#
# COMPACT_ATOMS: atom_id res chain seq x y z
N THR A 1 10.52 4.84 -30.38
CA THR A 1 9.23 5.23 -29.76
C THR A 1 8.16 5.31 -30.82
N LEU A 2 6.99 4.75 -30.55
CA LEU A 2 5.78 4.92 -31.34
C LEU A 2 4.91 5.98 -30.67
N MET A 3 4.33 6.89 -31.44
CA MET A 3 3.47 7.95 -30.91
C MET A 3 2.12 7.91 -31.63
N PHE A 4 1.05 7.89 -30.86
CA PHE A 4 -0.33 7.87 -31.33
C PHE A 4 -1.09 9.02 -30.68
N SER A 5 -1.90 9.75 -31.45
CA SER A 5 -2.75 10.85 -30.93
C SER A 5 -4.01 10.36 -30.20
N ASP A 6 -4.41 9.13 -30.47
CA ASP A 6 -5.69 8.56 -30.04
C ASP A 6 -5.48 7.29 -29.22
N ALA A 7 -6.58 6.53 -29.04
CA ALA A 7 -6.56 5.22 -28.38
C ALA A 7 -5.63 4.23 -29.11
N VAL A 8 -4.97 3.39 -28.33
CA VAL A 8 -4.04 2.36 -28.83
C VAL A 8 -4.47 0.99 -28.33
N GLN A 9 -4.61 0.05 -29.25
CA GLN A 9 -4.86 -1.35 -28.91
C GLN A 9 -3.69 -2.22 -29.43
N ILE A 10 -3.03 -2.93 -28.52
CA ILE A 10 -2.00 -3.90 -28.84
C ILE A 10 -2.65 -5.27 -28.89
N PRO A 11 -2.65 -5.98 -30.04
CA PRO A 11 -3.30 -7.27 -30.19
C PRO A 11 -2.74 -8.35 -29.23
N ALA A 12 -3.55 -9.35 -28.93
CA ALA A 12 -3.16 -10.49 -28.10
C ALA A 12 -1.90 -11.17 -28.66
N GLY A 13 -1.01 -11.59 -27.75
CA GLY A 13 0.25 -12.25 -28.06
C GLY A 13 1.29 -11.39 -28.78
N LYS A 14 1.02 -10.12 -29.05
CA LYS A 14 1.95 -9.23 -29.73
C LYS A 14 3.08 -8.80 -28.82
N VAL A 15 4.31 -8.84 -29.36
CA VAL A 15 5.49 -8.26 -28.70
C VAL A 15 5.82 -6.90 -29.32
N VAL A 16 5.91 -5.87 -28.47
CA VAL A 16 6.24 -4.50 -28.85
C VAL A 16 7.50 -4.07 -28.08
N ASP A 17 8.65 -4.18 -28.73
CA ASP A 17 9.97 -3.87 -28.14
C ASP A 17 10.38 -2.41 -28.38
N VAL A 18 9.45 -1.51 -28.29
CA VAL A 18 9.69 -0.06 -28.33
C VAL A 18 8.78 0.63 -27.31
N ASP A 19 9.14 1.87 -26.94
CA ASP A 19 8.29 2.65 -26.06
C ASP A 19 7.08 3.18 -26.85
N VAL A 20 5.90 3.13 -26.23
CA VAL A 20 4.63 3.57 -26.79
C VAL A 20 4.14 4.82 -26.06
N TYR A 21 3.75 5.82 -26.80
CA TYR A 21 2.99 6.96 -26.29
C TYR A 21 1.59 6.93 -26.89
N ALA A 22 0.57 6.88 -26.01
CA ALA A 22 -0.83 6.93 -26.38
C ALA A 22 -1.45 8.25 -25.90
N GLY A 23 -2.02 9.02 -26.82
CA GLY A 23 -2.74 10.26 -26.52
C GLY A 23 -4.14 10.03 -25.93
N GLY A 24 -4.64 8.80 -25.98
CA GLY A 24 -5.88 8.31 -25.39
C GLY A 24 -5.66 7.01 -24.62
N PRO A 25 -6.72 6.21 -24.40
CA PRO A 25 -6.64 4.92 -23.71
C PRO A 25 -5.68 3.95 -24.38
N LEU A 26 -5.00 3.14 -23.58
CA LEU A 26 -4.11 2.08 -24.06
C LEU A 26 -4.60 0.72 -23.57
N GLU A 27 -4.81 -0.23 -24.45
CA GLU A 27 -5.17 -1.59 -24.11
C GLU A 27 -4.15 -2.60 -24.65
N LEU A 28 -3.66 -3.46 -23.78
CA LEU A 28 -2.86 -4.62 -24.13
C LEU A 28 -3.75 -5.86 -24.16
N GLY A 29 -3.77 -6.55 -25.29
CA GLY A 29 -4.45 -7.84 -25.43
C GLY A 29 -3.81 -8.93 -24.59
N GLU A 30 -4.51 -10.05 -24.45
CA GLU A 30 -4.03 -11.21 -23.68
C GLU A 30 -2.64 -11.68 -24.15
N GLY A 31 -1.73 -11.91 -23.19
CA GLY A 31 -0.38 -12.40 -23.48
C GLY A 31 0.52 -11.42 -24.25
N ALA A 32 0.07 -10.18 -24.46
CA ALA A 32 0.90 -9.17 -25.13
C ALA A 32 2.07 -8.75 -24.25
N VAL A 33 3.20 -8.43 -24.88
CA VAL A 33 4.40 -7.95 -24.20
C VAL A 33 4.76 -6.55 -24.72
N LEU A 34 4.90 -5.62 -23.80
CA LEU A 34 5.24 -4.23 -24.10
C LEU A 34 6.50 -3.83 -23.33
N ARG A 35 7.43 -3.14 -23.99
CA ARG A 35 8.63 -2.64 -23.33
C ARG A 35 8.30 -1.56 -22.30
N ALA A 36 7.66 -0.50 -22.70
CA ALA A 36 7.24 0.60 -21.84
C ALA A 36 6.15 1.44 -22.52
N ALA A 37 5.31 2.11 -21.72
CA ALA A 37 4.34 3.06 -22.27
C ALA A 37 4.00 4.23 -21.34
N LEU A 38 3.57 5.32 -22.00
CA LEU A 38 2.89 6.44 -21.38
C LEU A 38 1.53 6.62 -22.06
N GLY A 39 0.45 6.60 -21.26
CA GLY A 39 -0.91 6.88 -21.69
C GLY A 39 -1.46 8.14 -21.03
N ARG A 40 -2.17 8.97 -21.80
CA ARG A 40 -2.84 10.17 -21.30
C ARG A 40 -4.20 9.90 -20.65
N ASP A 41 -4.61 8.64 -20.65
CA ASP A 41 -5.90 8.19 -20.16
C ASP A 41 -5.74 6.85 -19.44
N ASP A 42 -6.81 6.07 -19.33
CA ASP A 42 -6.80 4.75 -18.70
C ASP A 42 -5.95 3.74 -19.49
N ILE A 43 -5.29 2.85 -18.77
CA ILE A 43 -4.50 1.76 -19.33
C ILE A 43 -5.03 0.43 -18.83
N ILE A 44 -5.25 -0.52 -19.75
CA ILE A 44 -5.69 -1.88 -19.43
C ILE A 44 -4.61 -2.88 -19.86
N LEU A 45 -4.09 -3.61 -18.90
CA LEU A 45 -3.24 -4.78 -19.14
C LEU A 45 -4.15 -6.01 -19.22
N GLY A 46 -4.26 -6.63 -20.38
CA GLY A 46 -5.01 -7.87 -20.60
C GLY A 46 -4.43 -9.04 -19.81
N LYS A 47 -5.17 -10.16 -19.73
CA LYS A 47 -4.72 -11.36 -19.01
C LYS A 47 -3.33 -11.80 -19.48
N ASN A 48 -2.48 -12.19 -18.53
CA ASN A 48 -1.12 -12.69 -18.81
C ASN A 48 -0.23 -11.74 -19.64
N SER A 49 -0.61 -10.46 -19.78
CA SER A 49 0.21 -9.49 -20.49
C SER A 49 1.37 -8.99 -19.60
N THR A 50 2.42 -8.47 -20.22
CA THR A 50 3.63 -8.07 -19.48
C THR A 50 4.14 -6.72 -19.96
N VAL A 51 4.47 -5.84 -18.99
CA VAL A 51 5.23 -4.62 -19.23
C VAL A 51 6.62 -4.76 -18.60
N LEU A 52 7.67 -4.55 -19.40
CA LEU A 52 9.04 -4.92 -19.03
C LEU A 52 9.79 -3.85 -18.22
N ARG A 53 9.51 -2.56 -18.41
CA ARG A 53 10.30 -1.46 -17.83
C ARG A 53 9.48 -0.49 -17.00
N TRP A 54 8.65 0.30 -17.66
CA TRP A 54 7.84 1.30 -16.98
C TRP A 54 6.50 1.49 -17.69
N LEU A 55 5.49 1.81 -16.92
CA LEU A 55 4.16 2.13 -17.39
C LEU A 55 3.64 3.32 -16.58
N HIS A 56 3.19 4.35 -17.29
CA HIS A 56 2.54 5.50 -16.68
C HIS A 56 1.22 5.81 -17.37
N GLY A 57 0.14 5.99 -16.60
CA GLY A 57 -1.15 6.47 -17.05
C GLY A 57 -1.58 7.70 -16.27
N ASP A 58 -2.05 8.75 -16.93
CA ASP A 58 -2.61 9.92 -16.26
C ASP A 58 -3.96 9.57 -15.58
N GLY A 59 -4.69 8.57 -16.10
CA GLY A 59 -5.93 8.00 -15.57
C GLY A 59 -5.69 6.82 -14.62
N ASN A 60 -6.53 5.78 -14.80
CA ASN A 60 -6.46 4.54 -14.05
C ASN A 60 -5.64 3.47 -14.79
N ILE A 61 -5.06 2.55 -14.04
CA ILE A 61 -4.39 1.39 -14.62
C ILE A 61 -5.04 0.12 -14.05
N TYR A 62 -5.45 -0.78 -14.97
CA TYR A 62 -6.12 -2.04 -14.65
C TYR A 62 -5.20 -3.21 -15.03
N LEU A 63 -4.83 -4.01 -14.06
CA LEU A 63 -4.06 -5.24 -14.26
C LEU A 63 -5.02 -6.44 -14.17
N ARG A 64 -5.24 -7.11 -15.32
CA ARG A 64 -6.06 -8.33 -15.39
C ARG A 64 -5.27 -9.55 -14.88
N PRO A 65 -5.96 -10.68 -14.56
CA PRO A 65 -5.32 -11.83 -13.93
C PRO A 65 -4.06 -12.30 -14.65
N GLY A 66 -3.01 -12.58 -13.88
CA GLY A 66 -1.73 -13.06 -14.37
C GLY A 66 -0.88 -12.02 -15.10
N SER A 67 -1.33 -10.77 -15.23
CA SER A 67 -0.51 -9.73 -15.84
C SER A 67 0.65 -9.29 -14.94
N ALA A 68 1.73 -8.79 -15.56
CA ALA A 68 2.92 -8.41 -14.85
C ALA A 68 3.44 -7.03 -15.29
N ALA A 69 3.83 -6.21 -14.31
CA ALA A 69 4.51 -4.93 -14.54
C ALA A 69 5.86 -4.96 -13.81
N TYR A 70 6.93 -5.24 -14.54
CA TYR A 70 8.29 -5.20 -14.02
C TYR A 70 8.84 -3.78 -14.16
N GLY A 71 9.54 -3.32 -13.11
CA GLY A 71 10.02 -1.95 -13.05
C GLY A 71 8.98 -0.99 -12.45
N ARG A 72 8.75 0.17 -13.06
CA ARG A 72 7.91 1.20 -12.47
C ARG A 72 6.52 1.26 -13.09
N LEU A 73 5.50 1.13 -12.25
CA LEU A 73 4.09 1.32 -12.57
C LEU A 73 3.56 2.55 -11.83
N SER A 74 2.99 3.52 -12.54
CA SER A 74 2.42 4.70 -11.88
C SER A 74 1.13 5.15 -12.56
N ALA A 75 0.14 5.51 -11.75
CA ALA A 75 -1.15 6.03 -12.21
C ALA A 75 -1.46 7.38 -11.56
N GLY A 76 -2.09 8.27 -12.31
CA GLY A 76 -2.55 9.56 -11.81
C GLY A 76 -3.76 9.44 -10.89
N GLN A 77 -4.58 8.40 -11.04
CA GLN A 77 -5.78 8.18 -10.25
C GLN A 77 -5.70 6.90 -9.42
N SER A 78 -5.83 5.73 -10.03
CA SER A 78 -5.78 4.47 -9.31
C SER A 78 -5.10 3.35 -10.08
N ILE A 79 -4.56 2.38 -9.33
CA ILE A 79 -4.12 1.09 -9.86
C ILE A 79 -5.05 0.02 -9.29
N ARG A 80 -5.62 -0.81 -10.16
CA ARG A 80 -6.44 -1.96 -9.76
C ARG A 80 -5.79 -3.25 -10.24
N LEU A 81 -5.57 -4.16 -9.29
CA LEU A 81 -4.91 -5.43 -9.56
C LEU A 81 -5.87 -6.57 -9.26
N GLU A 82 -6.02 -7.46 -10.22
CA GLU A 82 -6.71 -8.74 -10.03
C GLU A 82 -5.75 -9.83 -9.56
N PRO A 83 -6.24 -10.97 -9.06
CA PRO A 83 -5.39 -12.05 -8.55
C PRO A 83 -4.39 -12.58 -9.59
N GLY A 84 -3.22 -12.99 -9.12
CA GLY A 84 -2.13 -13.49 -9.94
C GLY A 84 -1.28 -12.40 -10.59
N CYS A 85 -1.60 -11.11 -10.41
CA CYS A 85 -0.77 -10.02 -10.91
C CYS A 85 0.57 -9.95 -10.19
N ALA A 86 1.61 -9.56 -10.93
CA ALA A 86 2.95 -9.35 -10.40
C ALA A 86 3.44 -7.93 -10.68
N PHE A 87 4.20 -7.38 -9.73
CA PHE A 87 4.74 -6.03 -9.82
C PHE A 87 6.08 -5.90 -9.08
N GLN A 88 6.77 -4.77 -9.25
CA GLN A 88 7.93 -4.42 -8.45
C GLN A 88 7.74 -3.07 -7.74
N HIS A 89 7.45 -2.02 -8.48
CA HIS A 89 7.26 -0.69 -7.92
C HIS A 89 5.97 -0.08 -8.44
N MET A 90 5.03 0.18 -7.53
CA MET A 90 3.76 0.84 -7.84
C MET A 90 3.65 2.17 -7.11
N HIS A 91 3.04 3.14 -7.78
CA HIS A 91 2.66 4.42 -7.16
C HIS A 91 1.33 4.90 -7.72
N ALA A 92 0.38 5.18 -6.84
CA ALA A 92 -0.88 5.83 -7.17
C ALA A 92 -1.51 6.45 -5.91
N PRO A 93 -2.39 7.46 -6.07
CA PRO A 93 -3.22 7.94 -4.97
C PRO A 93 -4.02 6.81 -4.30
N GLN A 94 -4.49 5.82 -5.10
CA GLN A 94 -5.19 4.65 -4.61
C GLN A 94 -4.73 3.39 -5.35
N ILE A 95 -4.41 2.34 -4.61
CA ILE A 95 -4.08 1.01 -5.10
C ILE A 95 -5.07 0.02 -4.49
N LEU A 96 -5.80 -0.69 -5.34
CA LEU A 96 -6.86 -1.63 -4.96
C LEU A 96 -6.52 -3.02 -5.47
N THR A 97 -6.58 -4.00 -4.61
CA THR A 97 -6.62 -5.40 -5.03
C THR A 97 -8.06 -5.89 -5.00
N VAL A 98 -8.56 -6.40 -6.12
CA VAL A 98 -9.96 -6.78 -6.28
C VAL A 98 -10.09 -8.30 -6.38
N ASP A 99 -11.21 -8.86 -5.93
CA ASP A 99 -11.55 -10.26 -6.19
C ASP A 99 -11.97 -10.43 -7.65
N SER A 100 -11.70 -11.60 -8.21
CA SER A 100 -12.08 -11.93 -9.60
C SER A 100 -13.60 -11.94 -9.86
N GLU A 101 -14.41 -11.87 -8.81
CA GLU A 101 -15.88 -11.87 -8.88
C GLU A 101 -16.50 -10.48 -8.64
N ASP A 102 -15.71 -9.50 -8.18
CA ASP A 102 -16.22 -8.17 -7.90
C ASP A 102 -16.15 -7.25 -9.12
N THR A 103 -17.26 -7.14 -9.84
CA THR A 103 -17.56 -5.89 -10.56
C THR A 103 -17.53 -4.75 -9.53
N PRO A 104 -16.88 -3.62 -9.80
CA PRO A 104 -16.65 -2.59 -8.79
C PRO A 104 -17.99 -2.02 -8.30
N THR A 105 -18.51 -2.55 -7.22
CA THR A 105 -19.48 -1.87 -6.41
C THR A 105 -18.68 -0.93 -5.51
N LEU A 106 -18.93 0.36 -5.65
CA LEU A 106 -18.45 1.37 -4.69
C LEU A 106 -18.95 0.95 -3.30
N ALA A 107 -18.11 0.24 -2.56
CA ALA A 107 -18.39 -0.05 -1.18
C ALA A 107 -18.38 1.29 -0.43
N THR A 108 -19.55 1.72 0.01
CA THR A 108 -19.68 2.72 1.05
C THR A 108 -18.84 2.28 2.25
N PRO A 109 -18.05 3.15 2.85
CA PRO A 109 -17.25 2.79 4.01
C PRO A 109 -18.18 2.51 5.17
N ASP A 110 -18.35 1.22 5.52
CA ASP A 110 -18.98 0.85 6.76
C ASP A 110 -18.13 1.35 7.94
N ALA A 111 -18.82 2.04 8.84
CA ALA A 111 -18.29 2.94 9.84
C ALA A 111 -17.71 2.24 11.09
N HIS A 112 -16.79 1.32 10.92
CA HIS A 112 -15.87 0.92 11.98
C HIS A 112 -14.44 1.31 11.62
N VAL A 113 -14.32 2.52 11.11
CA VAL A 113 -13.03 3.14 10.84
C VAL A 113 -12.38 3.45 12.18
N CYS A 114 -11.15 3.00 12.33
CA CYS A 114 -10.20 3.62 13.24
C CYS A 114 -10.07 5.09 12.80
N GLN A 115 -11.00 5.95 13.22
CA GLN A 115 -10.92 7.37 12.94
C GLN A 115 -9.64 7.88 13.58
N ALA A 116 -8.74 8.42 12.78
CA ALA A 116 -7.73 9.29 13.30
C ALA A 116 -8.47 10.41 14.04
N GLN A 117 -8.52 10.32 15.37
CA GLN A 117 -9.00 11.44 16.15
C GLN A 117 -8.04 12.59 15.83
N LYS A 118 -8.54 13.59 15.10
CA LYS A 118 -7.99 14.93 15.18
C LYS A 118 -7.78 15.17 16.66
N SER A 119 -6.55 15.43 17.03
CA SER A 119 -6.19 15.87 18.38
C SER A 119 -7.25 16.84 18.86
N LEU A 120 -7.87 16.50 19.98
CA LEU A 120 -8.63 17.47 20.77
C LEU A 120 -7.66 18.63 21.02
N GLU A 121 -7.87 19.73 20.33
CA GLU A 121 -7.43 21.02 20.78
C GLU A 121 -8.24 21.28 22.05
N GLU A 122 -7.64 21.00 23.19
CA GLU A 122 -8.14 21.52 24.44
C GLU A 122 -8.06 23.05 24.35
N GLU A 123 -9.21 23.70 24.37
CA GLU A 123 -9.32 25.12 24.64
C GLU A 123 -8.83 25.33 26.08
N ASP A 124 -7.56 25.61 26.24
CA ASP A 124 -7.04 26.17 27.46
C ASP A 124 -7.12 27.72 27.38
N ASN A 125 -8.18 28.27 27.95
CA ASN A 125 -8.29 29.67 28.29
C ASN A 125 -7.46 29.92 29.52
N GLY A 126 -6.20 30.31 29.36
CA GLY A 126 -5.33 30.67 30.48
C GLY A 126 -4.19 31.55 30.01
N GLU A 127 -4.35 32.87 30.19
CA GLU A 127 -3.27 33.86 30.07
C GLU A 127 -2.06 33.47 30.91
N HIS A 128 -0.89 33.26 30.24
CA HIS A 128 0.39 33.67 30.84
C HIS A 128 1.43 33.81 29.74
N ALA A 129 1.95 35.02 29.61
CA ALA A 129 3.14 35.34 28.85
C ALA A 129 4.38 34.68 29.46
N GLY A 130 5.10 33.91 28.61
CA GLY A 130 6.38 33.26 28.98
C GLY A 130 7.04 32.61 27.78
N THR A 131 8.13 33.22 27.36
CA THR A 131 9.14 32.81 26.40
C THR A 131 9.21 31.30 26.07
N GLY A 132 9.02 31.01 24.79
CA GLY A 132 9.63 30.01 23.94
C GLY A 132 10.13 28.70 24.51
N ASP A 133 9.27 27.66 24.44
CA ASP A 133 9.71 26.30 24.17
C ASP A 133 8.58 25.62 23.39
N VAL A 134 8.85 25.35 22.10
CA VAL A 134 8.00 24.51 21.28
C VAL A 134 8.16 23.09 21.82
N PHE A 135 7.37 22.71 22.82
CA PHE A 135 7.24 21.33 23.25
C PHE A 135 6.51 20.55 22.15
N THR A 136 7.27 19.98 21.21
CA THR A 136 6.81 18.83 20.47
C THR A 136 6.57 17.73 21.49
N SER A 137 5.32 17.43 21.83
CA SER A 137 4.97 16.34 22.72
C SER A 137 5.37 15.01 22.04
N SER A 138 6.63 14.61 22.20
CA SER A 138 7.10 13.33 21.70
C SER A 138 6.43 12.23 22.50
N ARG A 139 5.66 11.37 21.83
CA ARG A 139 5.08 10.18 22.47
C ARG A 139 6.13 9.43 23.27
N PRO A 140 5.77 8.91 24.46
CA PRO A 140 6.70 8.13 25.26
C PRO A 140 7.25 6.96 24.43
N ARG A 141 8.49 6.58 24.71
CA ARG A 141 9.18 5.47 24.06
C ARG A 141 9.28 4.30 25.02
N VAL A 142 8.75 3.16 24.63
CA VAL A 142 8.85 1.88 25.33
C VAL A 142 9.90 1.03 24.60
N ARG A 143 11.00 0.73 25.26
CA ARG A 143 11.99 -0.23 24.76
C ARG A 143 11.91 -1.51 25.55
N VAL A 144 11.81 -2.63 24.83
CA VAL A 144 11.75 -3.98 25.39
C VAL A 144 12.90 -4.80 24.84
N GLU A 145 13.64 -5.44 25.72
CA GLU A 145 14.63 -6.44 25.35
C GLU A 145 13.93 -7.80 25.25
N GLY A 146 13.93 -8.37 24.05
CA GLY A 146 13.13 -9.55 23.69
C GLY A 146 11.87 -9.17 22.92
N ASP A 147 10.88 -10.05 23.06
CA ASP A 147 9.62 -9.94 22.35
C ASP A 147 8.65 -8.99 23.06
N PHE A 148 7.82 -8.31 22.30
CA PHE A 148 6.77 -7.43 22.83
C PHE A 148 5.40 -7.86 22.32
N VAL A 149 4.44 -7.92 23.22
CA VAL A 149 3.03 -8.22 22.89
C VAL A 149 2.15 -7.10 23.44
N LEU A 150 1.37 -6.46 22.56
CA LEU A 150 0.24 -5.63 22.95
C LEU A 150 -1.01 -6.54 22.96
N PRO A 151 -1.64 -6.79 24.12
CA PRO A 151 -2.77 -7.70 24.23
C PRO A 151 -3.96 -7.29 23.36
N PRO A 152 -4.84 -8.25 23.00
CA PRO A 152 -6.04 -7.96 22.23
C PRO A 152 -6.91 -6.87 22.85
N GLY A 153 -7.38 -5.93 22.00
CA GLY A 153 -8.27 -4.84 22.40
C GLY A 153 -7.61 -3.70 23.19
N GLU A 154 -6.35 -3.83 23.57
CA GLU A 154 -5.66 -2.79 24.34
C GLU A 154 -5.23 -1.60 23.46
N THR A 155 -5.15 -0.44 24.07
CA THR A 155 -4.65 0.79 23.42
C THR A 155 -3.38 1.26 24.11
N LEU A 156 -2.32 1.44 23.33
CA LEU A 156 -1.03 1.95 23.80
C LEU A 156 -0.66 3.24 23.07
N ASN A 157 -0.52 4.35 23.85
CA ASN A 157 -0.04 5.62 23.30
C ASN A 157 1.46 5.79 23.53
N ALA A 158 2.27 5.02 22.82
CA ALA A 158 3.72 5.08 22.90
C ALA A 158 4.36 4.60 21.58
N ASN A 159 5.63 4.97 21.36
CA ASN A 159 6.46 4.33 20.35
C ASN A 159 7.12 3.09 20.98
N VAL A 160 7.01 1.94 20.34
CA VAL A 160 7.53 0.66 20.83
C VAL A 160 8.76 0.27 20.04
N ILE A 161 9.82 -0.17 20.75
CA ILE A 161 11.02 -0.77 20.16
C ILE A 161 11.25 -2.11 20.86
N ALA A 162 11.09 -3.21 20.12
CA ALA A 162 11.38 -4.56 20.59
C ALA A 162 12.66 -5.10 19.93
N THR A 163 13.57 -5.70 20.71
CA THR A 163 14.76 -6.35 20.13
C THR A 163 14.46 -7.76 19.61
N GLY A 164 13.31 -8.30 19.95
CA GLY A 164 12.74 -9.55 19.45
C GLY A 164 11.62 -9.30 18.44
N GLU A 165 10.62 -10.18 18.49
CA GLU A 165 9.39 -10.08 17.72
C GLU A 165 8.44 -9.04 18.33
N LEU A 166 7.56 -8.48 17.50
CA LEU A 166 6.54 -7.54 17.95
C LEU A 166 5.17 -8.02 17.51
N HIS A 167 4.26 -8.19 18.47
CA HIS A 167 2.91 -8.67 18.22
C HIS A 167 1.88 -7.67 18.74
N ILE A 168 1.04 -7.17 17.84
CA ILE A 168 -0.13 -6.34 18.16
C ILE A 168 -1.37 -7.22 18.05
N GLY A 169 -1.98 -7.54 19.19
CA GLY A 169 -3.11 -8.46 19.29
C GLY A 169 -4.38 -7.95 18.61
N ARG A 170 -5.32 -8.84 18.39
CA ARG A 170 -6.59 -8.58 17.71
C ARG A 170 -7.29 -7.33 18.25
N GLY A 171 -7.68 -6.41 17.35
CA GLY A 171 -8.39 -5.19 17.73
C GLY A 171 -7.59 -4.21 18.59
N ALA A 172 -6.33 -4.49 18.89
CA ALA A 172 -5.48 -3.59 19.65
C ALA A 172 -5.08 -2.36 18.84
N ARG A 173 -4.74 -1.27 19.52
CA ARG A 173 -4.43 0.02 18.91
C ARG A 173 -3.10 0.54 19.41
N LEU A 174 -2.12 0.63 18.53
CA LEU A 174 -0.87 1.33 18.79
C LEU A 174 -0.93 2.73 18.19
N LEU A 175 -1.01 3.76 19.04
CA LEU A 175 -1.09 5.15 18.56
C LEU A 175 0.27 5.71 18.13
N GLY A 176 1.37 5.05 18.49
CA GLY A 176 2.73 5.36 18.09
C GLY A 176 3.26 4.47 16.98
N SER A 177 4.58 4.48 16.83
CA SER A 177 5.32 3.65 15.89
C SER A 177 5.76 2.33 16.51
N ALA A 178 5.84 1.29 15.70
CA ALA A 178 6.36 -0.03 16.05
C ALA A 178 7.71 -0.26 15.37
N LYS A 179 8.72 -0.65 16.13
CA LYS A 179 9.99 -1.12 15.61
C LYS A 179 10.34 -2.47 16.23
N SER A 180 10.63 -3.47 15.40
CA SER A 180 11.15 -4.76 15.80
C SER A 180 12.46 -5.05 15.08
N TYR A 181 13.32 -5.87 15.70
CA TYR A 181 14.52 -6.38 15.06
C TYR A 181 14.33 -7.77 14.43
N LYS A 182 13.19 -8.40 14.74
CA LYS A 182 12.71 -9.65 14.12
C LYS A 182 11.38 -9.40 13.41
N ASP A 183 10.49 -10.39 13.39
CA ASP A 183 9.20 -10.29 12.74
C ASP A 183 8.21 -9.39 13.48
N THR A 184 7.27 -8.83 12.74
CA THR A 184 6.16 -8.04 13.29
C THR A 184 4.84 -8.64 12.82
N VAL A 185 3.98 -8.96 13.78
CA VAL A 185 2.63 -9.48 13.54
C VAL A 185 1.61 -8.47 14.03
N ILE A 186 0.73 -8.04 13.15
CA ILE A 186 -0.41 -7.18 13.45
C ILE A 186 -1.65 -8.02 13.20
N ASP A 187 -2.34 -8.42 14.27
CA ASP A 187 -3.52 -9.29 14.19
C ASP A 187 -4.74 -8.59 13.58
N GLU A 188 -5.76 -9.38 13.29
CA GLU A 188 -7.03 -8.97 12.73
C GLU A 188 -7.64 -7.76 13.46
N ASP A 189 -8.21 -6.81 12.72
CA ASP A 189 -8.85 -5.58 13.23
C ASP A 189 -7.93 -4.66 14.05
N ALA A 190 -6.64 -4.95 14.15
CA ALA A 190 -5.69 -4.12 14.87
C ALA A 190 -5.29 -2.87 14.06
N CYS A 191 -4.81 -1.85 14.77
CA CYS A 191 -4.53 -0.54 14.19
C CYS A 191 -3.19 0.00 14.68
N VAL A 192 -2.34 0.46 13.73
CA VAL A 192 -1.09 1.16 14.03
C VAL A 192 -1.09 2.52 13.36
N HIS A 193 -1.00 3.59 14.17
CA HIS A 193 -1.05 4.96 13.66
C HIS A 193 0.31 5.51 13.22
N GLY A 194 1.40 4.99 13.78
CA GLY A 194 2.75 5.38 13.41
C GLY A 194 3.36 4.46 12.34
N SER A 195 4.67 4.60 12.16
CA SER A 195 5.43 3.75 11.24
C SER A 195 5.61 2.34 11.81
N ILE A 196 5.66 1.35 10.92
CA ILE A 196 6.07 -0.02 11.23
C ILE A 196 7.42 -0.26 10.57
N VAL A 197 8.45 -0.54 11.37
CA VAL A 197 9.81 -0.83 10.89
C VAL A 197 10.25 -2.18 11.45
N CYS A 198 10.53 -3.12 10.57
CA CYS A 198 10.78 -4.52 10.92
C CYS A 198 12.09 -5.02 10.30
N GLY A 199 12.92 -5.68 11.11
CA GLY A 199 14.15 -6.36 10.66
C GLY A 199 13.89 -7.72 9.98
N GLY A 200 12.68 -8.25 10.07
CA GLY A 200 12.23 -9.48 9.44
C GLY A 200 11.04 -9.25 8.50
N THR A 201 10.00 -10.07 8.66
CA THR A 201 8.75 -10.03 7.92
C THR A 201 7.67 -9.28 8.70
N VAL A 202 6.90 -8.44 8.02
CA VAL A 202 5.67 -7.83 8.56
C VAL A 202 4.46 -8.61 8.05
N TRP A 203 3.62 -9.07 8.97
CA TRP A 203 2.32 -9.62 8.65
C TRP A 203 1.22 -8.64 9.11
N LEU A 204 0.44 -8.13 8.17
CA LEU A 204 -0.76 -7.35 8.42
C LEU A 204 -1.98 -8.25 8.26
N GLY A 205 -2.61 -8.60 9.37
CA GLY A 205 -3.79 -9.46 9.43
C GLY A 205 -5.04 -8.87 8.77
N PRO A 206 -6.12 -9.64 8.70
CA PRO A 206 -7.35 -9.20 8.06
C PRO A 206 -7.89 -7.89 8.66
N ARG A 207 -8.37 -6.98 7.81
CA ARG A 207 -8.99 -5.70 8.19
C ARG A 207 -8.13 -4.81 9.08
N THR A 208 -6.81 -5.03 9.13
CA THR A 208 -5.89 -4.15 9.85
C THR A 208 -5.81 -2.77 9.20
N PHE A 209 -5.42 -1.78 9.98
CA PHE A 209 -5.12 -0.45 9.48
C PHE A 209 -3.71 0.00 9.91
N ALA A 210 -2.85 0.31 8.93
CA ALA A 210 -1.56 0.93 9.15
C ALA A 210 -1.56 2.34 8.52
N ALA A 211 -1.54 3.37 9.35
CA ALA A 211 -1.59 4.74 8.86
C ALA A 211 -0.25 5.23 8.33
N GLY A 212 0.85 4.82 8.95
CA GLY A 212 2.20 5.24 8.59
C GLY A 212 2.93 4.28 7.65
N PRO A 213 4.18 4.59 7.31
CA PRO A 213 5.02 3.73 6.48
C PRO A 213 5.20 2.33 7.07
N VAL A 214 5.23 1.33 6.19
CA VAL A 214 5.51 -0.07 6.52
C VAL A 214 6.80 -0.49 5.83
N MET A 215 7.83 -0.74 6.61
CA MET A 215 9.15 -1.12 6.10
C MET A 215 9.60 -2.44 6.71
N ALA A 216 9.90 -3.43 5.86
CA ALA A 216 10.44 -4.72 6.23
C ALA A 216 11.74 -5.00 5.49
N GLU A 217 12.71 -5.63 6.14
CA GLU A 217 13.91 -6.09 5.43
C GLU A 217 13.61 -7.31 4.56
N SER A 218 12.76 -8.22 5.05
CA SER A 218 12.27 -9.37 4.30
C SER A 218 10.97 -9.03 3.55
N ASP A 219 9.85 -9.62 3.93
CA ASP A 219 8.61 -9.52 3.19
C ASP A 219 7.53 -8.73 3.95
N VAL A 220 6.57 -8.18 3.21
CA VAL A 220 5.33 -7.65 3.75
C VAL A 220 4.17 -8.50 3.22
N LEU A 221 3.44 -9.12 4.14
CA LEU A 221 2.28 -9.95 3.86
C LEU A 221 1.03 -9.19 4.32
N ILE A 222 0.11 -8.91 3.40
CA ILE A 222 -1.08 -8.09 3.65
C ILE A 222 -2.31 -8.94 3.42
N ALA A 223 -3.02 -9.26 4.50
CA ALA A 223 -4.22 -10.07 4.46
C ALA A 223 -5.46 -9.27 4.00
N ARG A 224 -6.50 -10.00 3.59
CA ARG A 224 -7.74 -9.47 3.04
C ARG A 224 -8.35 -8.34 3.87
N GLY A 225 -8.80 -7.28 3.20
CA GLY A 225 -9.47 -6.14 3.81
C GLY A 225 -8.54 -5.19 4.58
N ALA A 226 -7.24 -5.47 4.60
CA ALA A 226 -6.28 -4.56 5.23
C ALA A 226 -6.15 -3.25 4.45
N ARG A 227 -5.87 -2.18 5.19
CA ARG A 227 -5.70 -0.84 4.62
C ARG A 227 -4.38 -0.23 5.07
N VAL A 228 -3.66 0.40 4.15
CA VAL A 228 -2.37 1.06 4.43
C VAL A 228 -2.39 2.47 3.86
N GLY A 229 -2.15 3.46 4.70
CA GLY A 229 -2.33 4.87 4.35
C GLY A 229 -3.79 5.29 4.22
N ALA A 230 -4.01 6.53 3.83
CA ALA A 230 -5.32 7.11 3.56
C ALA A 230 -5.25 8.07 2.37
N PRO A 231 -6.37 8.46 1.74
CA PRO A 231 -6.36 9.36 0.60
C PRO A 231 -5.68 10.71 0.88
N ASP A 232 -5.87 11.23 2.09
CA ASP A 232 -5.28 12.48 2.60
C ASP A 232 -3.91 12.29 3.27
N ALA A 233 -3.51 11.04 3.52
CA ALA A 233 -2.25 10.67 4.13
C ALA A 233 -1.63 9.44 3.43
N PRO A 234 -1.22 9.57 2.15
CA PRO A 234 -0.59 8.48 1.42
C PRO A 234 0.74 8.10 2.07
N THR A 235 1.08 6.81 2.01
CA THR A 235 2.27 6.29 2.68
C THR A 235 3.08 5.34 1.79
N THR A 236 4.13 4.74 2.34
CA THR A 236 5.02 3.85 1.60
C THR A 236 5.10 2.48 2.26
N ILE A 237 4.97 1.44 1.46
CA ILE A 237 5.33 0.07 1.80
C ILE A 237 6.65 -0.23 1.09
N SER A 238 7.67 -0.68 1.83
CA SER A 238 8.96 -1.06 1.28
C SER A 238 9.45 -2.36 1.88
N SER A 239 9.78 -3.34 1.02
CA SER A 239 10.22 -4.67 1.44
C SER A 239 11.01 -5.36 0.33
N SER A 240 11.57 -6.53 0.62
CA SER A 240 12.14 -7.41 -0.40
C SER A 240 11.04 -7.99 -1.28
N GLY A 241 10.04 -8.63 -0.68
CA GLY A 241 8.83 -9.11 -1.35
C GLY A 241 7.55 -8.51 -0.74
N ALA A 242 6.48 -8.42 -1.52
CA ALA A 242 5.17 -7.96 -1.05
C ALA A 242 4.07 -8.88 -1.56
N ASN A 243 3.39 -9.59 -0.66
CA ASN A 243 2.21 -10.40 -0.99
C ASN A 243 0.96 -9.70 -0.46
N ILE A 244 0.06 -9.35 -1.35
CA ILE A 244 -1.14 -8.61 -1.04
C ILE A 244 -2.35 -9.46 -1.39
N ALA A 245 -3.17 -9.79 -0.40
CA ALA A 245 -4.43 -10.50 -0.65
C ALA A 245 -5.42 -9.62 -1.42
N ALA A 246 -6.39 -10.23 -2.08
CA ALA A 246 -7.49 -9.51 -2.69
C ALA A 246 -8.32 -8.75 -1.66
N GLY A 247 -8.97 -7.64 -2.06
CA GLY A 247 -9.79 -6.79 -1.20
C GLY A 247 -9.03 -5.80 -0.32
N CYS A 248 -7.75 -5.55 -0.58
CA CYS A 248 -6.94 -4.56 0.14
C CYS A 248 -7.03 -3.16 -0.51
N GLN A 249 -6.83 -2.13 0.33
CA GLN A 249 -6.76 -0.73 -0.10
C GLN A 249 -5.46 -0.11 0.39
N LEU A 250 -4.65 0.35 -0.53
CA LEU A 250 -3.38 1.00 -0.24
C LEU A 250 -3.37 2.40 -0.86
N HIS A 251 -2.71 3.34 -0.20
CA HIS A 251 -2.61 4.72 -0.68
C HIS A 251 -1.14 5.14 -0.70
N GLY A 252 -0.61 5.45 -1.89
CA GLY A 252 0.75 5.93 -2.08
C GLY A 252 1.65 4.96 -2.85
N THR A 253 2.73 4.50 -2.24
CA THR A 253 3.77 3.73 -2.92
C THR A 253 3.92 2.33 -2.34
N VAL A 254 4.04 1.32 -3.20
CA VAL A 254 4.47 -0.04 -2.84
C VAL A 254 5.76 -0.35 -3.60
N TRP A 255 6.81 -0.64 -2.88
CA TRP A 255 8.10 -1.00 -3.42
C TRP A 255 8.53 -2.39 -2.92
N ALA A 256 8.33 -3.40 -3.76
CA ALA A 256 8.86 -4.74 -3.60
C ALA A 256 10.17 -4.85 -4.42
N ARG A 257 11.32 -4.86 -3.74
CA ARG A 257 12.63 -4.83 -4.39
C ARG A 257 12.87 -6.02 -5.32
N VAL A 258 12.32 -7.17 -4.98
CA VAL A 258 12.44 -8.40 -5.78
C VAL A 258 11.14 -8.65 -6.55
N ARG A 259 10.04 -8.84 -5.85
CA ARG A 259 8.74 -9.13 -6.45
C ARG A 259 7.58 -8.82 -5.51
N GLY A 260 6.54 -8.17 -6.03
CA GLY A 260 5.21 -8.13 -5.43
C GLY A 260 4.23 -9.02 -6.19
N SER A 261 3.24 -9.56 -5.50
CA SER A 261 2.15 -10.35 -6.08
C SER A 261 0.83 -10.08 -5.38
N VAL A 262 -0.26 -10.31 -6.12
CA VAL A 262 -1.62 -10.32 -5.57
C VAL A 262 -2.09 -11.77 -5.50
N GLU A 263 -2.48 -12.19 -4.30
CA GLU A 263 -2.98 -13.54 -4.03
C GLU A 263 -4.53 -13.57 -4.02
N VAL A 264 -5.09 -14.75 -4.19
CA VAL A 264 -6.55 -14.98 -4.18
C VAL A 264 -7.12 -14.85 -2.78
#